data_5d9d05a55d938837324a16f4775521ce
#
_entry.id   5d9d05a55d938837324a16f4775521ce
#
_cell.length_a   1.000
_cell.length_b   1.000
_cell.length_c   1.000
_cell.angle_alpha   90.00
_cell.angle_beta   90.00
_cell.angle_gamma   90.00
#
_symmetry.space_group_name_H-M   'P 1'
#
loop_
_entity.id
_entity.type
_entity.pdbx_description
1 polymer ?
#
loop_
_entity_poly.entity_id
_entity_poly.type
_entity_poly.pdbx_seq_one_letter_code
_entity_poly.pdbx_strand_id
1 'polypeptide(L)'
;MNDTDNLTSLDHVADRLLRLCLILSWLLLASLFVVSFSVTRARAEEVSCGGHDLIAEMARTDPAKLDALRKEAADTVNGKGLLWKIEKPGTRPSYLYGTMHLTDPRVLKLSDAAETAYRGADTVVIETDEVLDPNAPMKVMAETPELMMFMDGNTLDKVIPHNKLETVKTALSERGISLAAVNRMQPWMLTSMLAMPACEFARKKEGAAFLDIKLAEDAKAQGKQIAGLETIKDQLGAMASLPTQFHIDGLIETLTLGSKLPDVFETMTVLYTQGDIGMIFPLMRSVSPDGTESGQNYAEFEEKMVNARNRTMAERALPIIDKGNAFIAVGALHLPGEQGLVSLLKSRGYTITAEQ
;
A
#
# COMPACT_ATOMS: atom_id res chain seq x y z
N MET A 1 -47.51 75.84 6.04
CA MET A 1 -47.48 74.97 4.81
C MET A 1 -46.01 74.91 4.47
N ASN A 2 -45.31 73.77 4.70
CA ASN A 2 -44.04 73.30 4.07
C ASN A 2 -43.23 72.36 4.99
N ASP A 3 -43.89 71.46 5.73
CA ASP A 3 -43.11 70.43 6.43
C ASP A 3 -43.44 69.00 6.09
N THR A 4 -44.49 68.77 5.28
CA THR A 4 -44.94 67.41 4.88
C THR A 4 -44.27 66.90 3.60
N ASP A 5 -43.77 67.80 2.74
CA ASP A 5 -43.16 67.41 1.43
C ASP A 5 -41.68 66.92 1.58
N ASN A 6 -40.99 67.33 2.66
CA ASN A 6 -39.61 66.93 2.90
C ASN A 6 -39.48 65.53 3.51
N LEU A 7 -40.50 65.08 4.25
CA LEU A 7 -40.53 63.74 4.87
C LEU A 7 -40.75 62.66 3.80
N THR A 8 -41.60 62.86 2.82
CA THR A 8 -41.86 61.89 1.73
C THR A 8 -40.68 61.72 0.79
N SER A 9 -39.85 62.76 0.60
CA SER A 9 -38.64 62.74 -0.22
C SER A 9 -37.52 61.91 0.48
N LEU A 10 -37.36 61.99 1.74
CA LEU A 10 -36.37 61.26 2.54
C LEU A 10 -36.70 59.74 2.61
N ASP A 11 -37.99 59.40 2.75
CA ASP A 11 -38.46 58.03 2.74
C ASP A 11 -38.24 57.32 1.38
N HIS A 12 -38.45 58.02 0.28
CA HIS A 12 -38.16 57.49 -1.07
C HIS A 12 -36.64 57.31 -1.30
N VAL A 13 -35.77 58.13 -0.78
CA VAL A 13 -34.32 57.99 -0.88
C VAL A 13 -33.86 56.85 -0.01
N ALA A 14 -34.38 56.68 1.21
CA ALA A 14 -34.07 55.57 2.09
C ALA A 14 -34.50 54.23 1.48
N ASP A 15 -35.70 54.14 0.90
CA ASP A 15 -36.19 52.90 0.23
C ASP A 15 -35.35 52.55 -0.99
N ARG A 16 -34.92 53.52 -1.81
CA ARG A 16 -34.00 53.28 -2.90
C ARG A 16 -32.61 52.82 -2.47
N LEU A 17 -32.06 53.38 -1.41
CA LEU A 17 -30.79 52.94 -0.87
C LEU A 17 -30.88 51.52 -0.30
N LEU A 18 -31.98 51.20 0.39
CA LEU A 18 -32.22 49.87 0.93
C LEU A 18 -32.31 48.80 -0.15
N ARG A 19 -33.06 49.12 -1.25
CA ARG A 19 -33.15 48.27 -2.43
C ARG A 19 -31.80 48.07 -3.12
N LEU A 20 -31.01 49.11 -3.22
CA LEU A 20 -29.66 49.04 -3.81
C LEU A 20 -28.72 48.18 -2.96
N CYS A 21 -28.75 48.29 -1.61
CA CYS A 21 -28.00 47.47 -0.70
C CYS A 21 -28.42 45.99 -0.77
N LEU A 22 -29.71 45.69 -0.88
CA LEU A 22 -30.23 44.33 -1.07
C LEU A 22 -29.75 43.72 -2.40
N ILE A 23 -29.83 44.46 -3.52
CA ILE A 23 -29.37 44.01 -4.82
C ILE A 23 -27.87 43.75 -4.81
N LEU A 24 -27.06 44.64 -4.21
CA LEU A 24 -25.61 44.42 -4.07
C LEU A 24 -25.28 43.21 -3.21
N SER A 25 -26.03 43.00 -2.12
CA SER A 25 -25.86 41.81 -1.28
C SER A 25 -26.18 40.50 -2.01
N TRP A 26 -27.25 40.48 -2.83
CA TRP A 26 -27.59 39.36 -3.66
C TRP A 26 -26.58 39.09 -4.77
N LEU A 27 -26.01 40.13 -5.39
CA LEU A 27 -24.94 39.99 -6.40
C LEU A 27 -23.64 39.47 -5.76
N LEU A 28 -23.30 39.91 -4.53
CA LEU A 28 -22.16 39.40 -3.76
C LEU A 28 -22.36 37.91 -3.39
N LEU A 29 -23.54 37.52 -2.93
CA LEU A 29 -23.88 36.14 -2.64
C LEU A 29 -23.87 35.27 -3.90
N ALA A 30 -24.40 35.75 -5.02
CA ALA A 30 -24.37 35.02 -6.28
C ALA A 30 -22.94 34.87 -6.82
N SER A 31 -22.07 35.90 -6.68
CA SER A 31 -20.67 35.81 -7.08
C SER A 31 -19.87 34.84 -6.18
N LEU A 32 -20.13 34.82 -4.87
CA LEU A 32 -19.56 33.83 -3.93
C LEU A 32 -20.01 32.41 -4.29
N PHE A 33 -21.26 32.23 -4.68
CA PHE A 33 -21.79 30.92 -5.09
C PHE A 33 -21.16 30.45 -6.43
N VAL A 34 -20.99 31.35 -7.40
CA VAL A 34 -20.30 31.03 -8.67
C VAL A 34 -18.82 30.72 -8.45
N VAL A 35 -18.14 31.47 -7.59
CA VAL A 35 -16.73 31.19 -7.21
C VAL A 35 -16.63 29.86 -6.48
N SER A 36 -17.54 29.55 -5.55
CA SER A 36 -17.56 28.25 -4.85
C SER A 36 -17.79 27.08 -5.81
N PHE A 37 -18.63 27.23 -6.82
CA PHE A 37 -18.85 26.18 -7.85
C PHE A 37 -17.71 26.06 -8.86
N SER A 38 -16.94 27.10 -9.07
CA SER A 38 -15.79 27.09 -9.99
C SER A 38 -14.53 26.50 -9.36
N VAL A 39 -14.43 26.49 -8.03
CA VAL A 39 -13.29 25.91 -7.29
C VAL A 39 -13.39 24.37 -7.15
N THR A 40 -14.55 23.76 -7.41
CA THR A 40 -14.77 22.34 -7.18
C THR A 40 -14.43 21.42 -8.35
N ARG A 41 -13.69 21.88 -9.36
CA ARG A 41 -13.12 21.02 -10.42
C ARG A 41 -11.72 21.47 -10.85
N ALA A 42 -10.87 21.86 -9.94
CA ALA A 42 -9.48 21.52 -10.09
C ALA A 42 -9.43 19.99 -9.88
N ARG A 43 -9.50 19.22 -10.95
CA ARG A 43 -9.07 17.83 -10.98
C ARG A 43 -7.69 17.88 -10.37
N ALA A 44 -7.52 17.33 -9.17
CA ALA A 44 -6.19 17.11 -8.62
C ALA A 44 -5.44 16.41 -9.76
N GLU A 45 -4.42 17.06 -10.28
CA GLU A 45 -3.57 16.48 -11.31
C GLU A 45 -3.09 15.19 -10.68
N GLU A 46 -3.44 14.05 -11.29
CA GLU A 46 -3.16 12.74 -10.72
C GLU A 46 -1.65 12.68 -10.56
N VAL A 47 -1.18 12.71 -9.30
CA VAL A 47 0.26 12.78 -9.00
C VAL A 47 0.88 11.50 -9.50
N SER A 48 1.42 11.55 -10.73
CA SER A 48 2.12 10.43 -11.34
C SER A 48 3.35 10.10 -10.52
N CYS A 49 3.60 8.82 -10.28
CA CYS A 49 4.83 8.36 -9.67
C CYS A 49 6.04 8.39 -10.64
N GLY A 50 5.81 8.60 -11.92
CA GLY A 50 6.82 8.95 -12.92
C GLY A 50 7.80 7.84 -13.30
N GLY A 51 7.53 6.58 -12.97
CA GLY A 51 8.41 5.46 -13.31
C GLY A 51 8.19 4.93 -14.73
N HIS A 52 9.19 4.19 -15.24
CA HIS A 52 9.14 3.45 -16.49
C HIS A 52 9.09 1.94 -16.22
N ASP A 53 8.39 1.19 -17.08
CA ASP A 53 8.36 -0.26 -17.00
C ASP A 53 9.70 -0.87 -17.46
N LEU A 54 10.48 -1.40 -16.51
CA LEU A 54 11.76 -2.05 -16.74
C LEU A 54 11.63 -3.33 -17.57
N ILE A 55 10.50 -4.03 -17.54
CA ILE A 55 10.25 -5.21 -18.37
C ILE A 55 10.15 -4.78 -19.84
N ALA A 56 9.42 -3.71 -20.12
CA ALA A 56 9.31 -3.14 -21.46
C ALA A 56 10.67 -2.57 -21.95
N GLU A 57 11.48 -2.02 -21.06
CA GLU A 57 12.84 -1.59 -21.36
C GLU A 57 13.75 -2.77 -21.68
N MET A 58 13.79 -3.81 -20.81
CA MET A 58 14.61 -5.01 -21.03
C MET A 58 14.24 -5.73 -22.33
N ALA A 59 12.96 -5.75 -22.70
CA ALA A 59 12.53 -6.33 -23.97
C ALA A 59 13.23 -5.70 -25.21
N ARG A 60 13.67 -4.46 -25.10
CA ARG A 60 14.34 -3.73 -26.17
C ARG A 60 15.86 -3.75 -26.04
N THR A 61 16.38 -3.70 -24.81
CA THR A 61 17.81 -3.48 -24.53
C THR A 61 18.57 -4.76 -24.20
N ASP A 62 17.90 -5.73 -23.55
CA ASP A 62 18.48 -7.02 -23.14
C ASP A 62 17.43 -8.14 -23.14
N PRO A 63 16.98 -8.59 -24.33
CA PRO A 63 15.96 -9.64 -24.43
C PRO A 63 16.41 -10.96 -23.77
N ALA A 64 17.71 -11.26 -23.79
CA ALA A 64 18.24 -12.50 -23.20
C ALA A 64 18.08 -12.52 -21.67
N LYS A 65 18.35 -11.39 -21.01
CA LYS A 65 18.10 -11.22 -19.57
C LYS A 65 16.61 -11.36 -19.25
N LEU A 66 15.75 -10.73 -20.05
CA LEU A 66 14.31 -10.83 -19.86
C LEU A 66 13.80 -12.28 -20.01
N ASP A 67 14.31 -13.02 -21.01
CA ASP A 67 13.92 -14.42 -21.22
C ASP A 67 14.36 -15.31 -20.05
N ALA A 68 15.54 -15.05 -19.46
CA ALA A 68 15.99 -15.74 -18.25
C ALA A 68 15.05 -15.48 -17.06
N LEU A 69 14.65 -14.22 -16.84
CA LEU A 69 13.71 -13.86 -15.78
C LEU A 69 12.33 -14.50 -16.00
N ARG A 70 11.83 -14.50 -17.24
CA ARG A 70 10.55 -15.14 -17.58
C ARG A 70 10.57 -16.64 -17.37
N LYS A 71 11.69 -17.28 -17.68
CA LYS A 71 11.87 -18.72 -17.43
C LYS A 71 11.82 -19.00 -15.94
N GLU A 72 12.54 -18.24 -15.13
CA GLU A 72 12.52 -18.37 -13.67
C GLU A 72 11.10 -18.13 -13.11
N ALA A 73 10.41 -17.08 -13.58
CA ALA A 73 9.04 -16.79 -13.19
C ALA A 73 8.05 -17.92 -13.57
N ALA A 74 8.26 -18.56 -14.72
CA ALA A 74 7.43 -19.67 -15.18
C ALA A 74 7.57 -20.93 -14.32
N ASP A 75 8.70 -21.11 -13.64
CA ASP A 75 8.94 -22.21 -12.70
C ASP A 75 8.24 -21.96 -11.35
N THR A 76 7.74 -20.74 -11.11
CA THR A 76 7.01 -20.41 -9.87
C THR A 76 5.60 -20.99 -9.90
N VAL A 77 5.32 -21.96 -9.04
CA VAL A 77 4.00 -22.57 -8.91
C VAL A 77 2.95 -21.52 -8.55
N ASN A 78 1.81 -21.50 -9.25
CA ASN A 78 0.74 -20.53 -9.07
C ASN A 78 1.21 -19.05 -9.21
N GLY A 79 2.25 -18.80 -10.00
CA GLY A 79 2.87 -17.48 -10.20
C GLY A 79 2.00 -16.48 -10.96
N LYS A 80 0.84 -16.89 -11.50
CA LYS A 80 -0.08 -16.04 -12.27
C LYS A 80 -1.48 -16.06 -11.70
N GLY A 81 -2.09 -14.87 -11.64
CA GLY A 81 -3.44 -14.65 -11.14
C GLY A 81 -3.48 -14.01 -9.76
N LEU A 82 -4.48 -13.14 -9.58
CA LEU A 82 -4.73 -12.45 -8.32
C LEU A 82 -5.93 -13.02 -7.58
N LEU A 83 -6.91 -13.59 -8.29
CA LEU A 83 -8.14 -14.15 -7.71
C LEU A 83 -8.14 -15.67 -7.82
N TRP A 84 -8.41 -16.33 -6.70
CA TRP A 84 -8.47 -17.79 -6.59
C TRP A 84 -9.72 -18.20 -5.85
N LYS A 85 -10.56 -19.01 -6.49
CA LYS A 85 -11.75 -19.59 -5.88
C LYS A 85 -11.36 -20.78 -5.02
N ILE A 86 -11.88 -20.84 -3.80
CA ILE A 86 -11.65 -21.92 -2.82
C ILE A 86 -12.96 -22.66 -2.63
N GLU A 87 -12.96 -23.96 -2.92
CA GLU A 87 -14.13 -24.81 -2.83
C GLU A 87 -13.90 -25.99 -1.88
N LYS A 88 -14.95 -26.31 -1.11
CA LYS A 88 -15.06 -27.49 -0.27
C LYS A 88 -16.48 -28.02 -0.37
N PRO A 89 -16.67 -29.36 -0.52
CA PRO A 89 -18.02 -29.93 -0.60
C PRO A 89 -18.92 -29.50 0.57
N GLY A 90 -20.13 -29.06 0.24
CA GLY A 90 -21.14 -28.66 1.23
C GLY A 90 -21.02 -27.25 1.77
N THR A 91 -20.04 -26.43 1.32
CA THR A 91 -19.90 -25.03 1.69
C THR A 91 -20.04 -24.10 0.49
N ARG A 92 -20.44 -22.87 0.73
CA ARG A 92 -20.38 -21.82 -0.30
C ARG A 92 -18.90 -21.54 -0.61
N PRO A 93 -18.53 -21.30 -1.89
CA PRO A 93 -17.16 -20.95 -2.24
C PRO A 93 -16.66 -19.73 -1.46
N SER A 94 -15.39 -19.76 -1.09
CA SER A 94 -14.64 -18.61 -0.62
C SER A 94 -13.64 -18.18 -1.71
N TYR A 95 -13.03 -17.03 -1.55
CA TYR A 95 -12.08 -16.48 -2.52
C TYR A 95 -10.83 -15.99 -1.81
N LEU A 96 -9.67 -16.24 -2.44
CA LEU A 96 -8.38 -15.69 -2.02
C LEU A 96 -7.95 -14.67 -3.07
N TYR A 97 -7.61 -13.46 -2.65
CA TYR A 97 -7.23 -12.36 -3.52
C TYR A 97 -5.91 -11.75 -3.10
N GLY A 98 -5.02 -11.52 -4.08
CA GLY A 98 -3.74 -10.87 -3.88
C GLY A 98 -3.85 -9.35 -3.92
N THR A 99 -3.40 -8.66 -2.89
CA THR A 99 -3.36 -7.20 -2.80
C THR A 99 -1.95 -6.65 -2.99
N MET A 100 -1.85 -5.34 -3.13
CA MET A 100 -0.59 -4.61 -3.14
C MET A 100 -0.74 -3.34 -2.29
N HIS A 101 0.24 -3.07 -1.41
CA HIS A 101 0.18 -1.95 -0.47
C HIS A 101 0.56 -0.61 -1.11
N LEU A 102 -0.05 -0.29 -2.25
CA LEU A 102 0.06 0.99 -2.94
C LEU A 102 -1.31 1.65 -3.07
N THR A 103 -1.29 2.98 -3.20
CA THR A 103 -2.50 3.79 -3.42
C THR A 103 -2.71 4.13 -4.91
N ASP A 104 -1.98 3.47 -5.82
CA ASP A 104 -2.14 3.65 -7.26
C ASP A 104 -3.55 3.24 -7.70
N PRO A 105 -4.29 4.09 -8.44
CA PRO A 105 -5.65 3.78 -8.89
C PRO A 105 -5.77 2.47 -9.67
N ARG A 106 -4.72 2.05 -10.38
CA ARG A 106 -4.68 0.78 -11.10
C ARG A 106 -4.69 -0.41 -10.15
N VAL A 107 -4.01 -0.28 -9.00
CA VAL A 107 -3.95 -1.29 -7.93
C VAL A 107 -5.28 -1.35 -7.17
N LEU A 108 -5.91 -0.19 -6.94
CA LEU A 108 -7.17 -0.11 -6.20
C LEU A 108 -8.39 -0.63 -6.96
N LYS A 109 -8.24 -0.88 -8.28
CA LYS A 109 -9.33 -1.36 -9.13
C LYS A 109 -9.36 -2.89 -9.15
N LEU A 110 -10.39 -3.46 -8.53
CA LEU A 110 -10.67 -4.89 -8.64
C LEU A 110 -11.11 -5.26 -10.07
N SER A 111 -10.84 -6.51 -10.50
CA SER A 111 -11.51 -7.08 -11.67
C SER A 111 -13.00 -7.31 -11.38
N ASP A 112 -13.81 -7.44 -12.42
CA ASP A 112 -15.26 -7.68 -12.27
C ASP A 112 -15.54 -8.97 -11.48
N ALA A 113 -14.73 -10.00 -11.66
CA ALA A 113 -14.83 -11.25 -10.91
C ALA A 113 -14.47 -11.04 -9.42
N ALA A 114 -13.40 -10.32 -9.13
CA ALA A 114 -12.99 -10.01 -7.75
C ALA A 114 -14.02 -9.12 -7.04
N GLU A 115 -14.55 -8.10 -7.73
CA GLU A 115 -15.60 -7.24 -7.21
C GLU A 115 -16.87 -8.04 -6.89
N THR A 116 -17.26 -8.97 -7.76
CA THR A 116 -18.41 -9.85 -7.56
C THR A 116 -18.20 -10.75 -6.34
N ALA A 117 -17.02 -11.37 -6.24
CA ALA A 117 -16.65 -12.23 -5.11
C ALA A 117 -16.65 -11.44 -3.79
N TYR A 118 -16.04 -10.25 -3.79
CA TYR A 118 -15.99 -9.37 -2.62
C TYR A 118 -17.39 -8.93 -2.18
N ARG A 119 -18.24 -8.48 -3.11
CA ARG A 119 -19.62 -8.05 -2.78
C ARG A 119 -20.46 -9.19 -2.25
N GLY A 120 -20.30 -10.40 -2.78
CA GLY A 120 -21.06 -11.59 -2.37
C GLY A 120 -20.60 -12.19 -1.05
N ALA A 121 -19.44 -11.83 -0.52
CA ALA A 121 -18.90 -12.41 0.70
C ALA A 121 -19.63 -11.89 1.95
N ASP A 122 -19.85 -12.79 2.92
CA ASP A 122 -20.35 -12.47 4.26
C ASP A 122 -19.23 -11.99 5.19
N THR A 123 -18.03 -12.53 5.00
CA THR A 123 -16.83 -12.23 5.77
C THR A 123 -15.72 -11.73 4.85
N VAL A 124 -15.11 -10.61 5.19
CA VAL A 124 -13.88 -10.11 4.57
C VAL A 124 -12.73 -10.35 5.52
N VAL A 125 -11.70 -11.02 5.03
CA VAL A 125 -10.50 -11.36 5.80
C VAL A 125 -9.34 -10.60 5.20
N ILE A 126 -8.54 -9.96 6.04
CA ILE A 126 -7.32 -9.25 5.65
C ILE A 126 -6.15 -9.74 6.48
N GLU A 127 -4.93 -9.34 6.13
CA GLU A 127 -3.76 -9.76 6.91
C GLU A 127 -3.90 -9.37 8.39
N THR A 128 -4.27 -8.11 8.69
CA THR A 128 -4.55 -7.68 10.06
C THR A 128 -5.72 -6.72 10.13
N ASP A 129 -6.73 -7.04 10.92
CA ASP A 129 -7.90 -6.19 11.17
C ASP A 129 -7.62 -5.05 12.16
N GLU A 130 -6.46 -5.09 12.83
CA GLU A 130 -5.97 -4.01 13.70
C GLU A 130 -5.72 -2.70 12.94
N VAL A 131 -5.58 -2.73 11.60
CA VAL A 131 -5.48 -1.51 10.76
C VAL A 131 -6.73 -0.63 10.83
N LEU A 132 -7.86 -1.18 11.29
CA LEU A 132 -9.11 -0.44 11.50
C LEU A 132 -9.17 0.28 12.85
N ASP A 133 -8.21 0.03 13.75
CA ASP A 133 -8.02 0.78 15.00
C ASP A 133 -6.88 1.78 14.83
N PRO A 134 -7.16 3.09 14.78
CA PRO A 134 -6.12 4.12 14.61
C PRO A 134 -5.11 4.16 15.77
N ASN A 135 -5.43 3.56 16.92
CA ASN A 135 -4.54 3.50 18.07
C ASN A 135 -3.64 2.25 18.09
N ALA A 136 -3.93 1.23 17.28
CA ALA A 136 -3.18 -0.04 17.29
C ALA A 136 -1.67 0.15 17.06
N PRO A 137 -1.18 0.96 16.11
CA PRO A 137 0.26 1.18 15.93
C PRO A 137 0.93 1.80 17.15
N MET A 138 0.26 2.75 17.81
CA MET A 138 0.78 3.39 19.02
C MET A 138 0.84 2.42 20.22
N LYS A 139 -0.16 1.54 20.33
CA LYS A 139 -0.19 0.48 21.33
C LYS A 139 0.97 -0.50 21.14
N VAL A 140 1.19 -0.99 19.91
CA VAL A 140 2.30 -1.89 19.60
C VAL A 140 3.65 -1.20 19.88
N MET A 141 3.80 0.08 19.52
CA MET A 141 5.01 0.86 19.82
C MET A 141 5.26 0.98 21.33
N ALA A 142 4.22 1.16 22.12
CA ALA A 142 4.35 1.26 23.57
C ALA A 142 4.66 -0.09 24.24
N GLU A 143 4.09 -1.19 23.74
CA GLU A 143 4.26 -2.54 24.30
C GLU A 143 5.54 -3.23 23.85
N THR A 144 6.01 -2.97 22.63
CA THR A 144 7.18 -3.63 22.00
C THR A 144 8.04 -2.63 21.22
N PRO A 145 8.60 -1.60 21.91
CA PRO A 145 9.38 -0.56 21.25
C PRO A 145 10.65 -1.09 20.56
N GLU A 146 11.18 -2.21 21.00
CA GLU A 146 12.35 -2.90 20.43
C GLU A 146 12.13 -3.34 18.97
N LEU A 147 10.89 -3.53 18.55
CA LEU A 147 10.61 -3.87 17.16
C LEU A 147 10.94 -2.72 16.21
N MET A 148 10.82 -1.47 16.66
CA MET A 148 10.99 -0.29 15.84
C MET A 148 12.21 0.57 16.21
N MET A 149 12.74 0.39 17.42
CA MET A 149 13.79 1.22 17.99
C MET A 149 14.92 0.36 18.56
N PHE A 150 16.15 0.84 18.48
CA PHE A 150 17.26 0.25 19.23
C PHE A 150 17.06 0.49 20.74
N MET A 151 17.01 -0.60 21.51
CA MET A 151 16.87 -0.59 22.98
C MET A 151 18.15 -1.01 23.68
N ASP A 152 19.15 -1.46 22.94
CA ASP A 152 20.43 -2.03 23.41
C ASP A 152 21.60 -1.01 23.45
N GLY A 153 21.32 0.27 23.21
CA GLY A 153 22.32 1.35 23.12
C GLY A 153 22.99 1.47 21.76
N ASN A 154 22.57 0.66 20.77
CA ASN A 154 22.93 0.88 19.37
C ASN A 154 22.19 2.08 18.79
N THR A 155 22.72 2.59 17.69
CA THR A 155 22.19 3.73 16.94
C THR A 155 22.58 3.58 15.47
N LEU A 156 21.81 4.21 14.56
CA LEU A 156 22.08 4.12 13.13
C LEU A 156 23.50 4.55 12.76
N ASP A 157 23.99 5.62 13.36
CA ASP A 157 25.35 6.12 13.11
C ASP A 157 26.47 5.16 13.58
N LYS A 158 26.16 4.22 14.49
CA LYS A 158 27.11 3.19 14.93
C LYS A 158 27.04 1.93 14.05
N VAL A 159 25.87 1.57 13.57
CA VAL A 159 25.65 0.31 12.83
C VAL A 159 25.82 0.50 11.31
N ILE A 160 25.59 1.70 10.77
CA ILE A 160 25.84 2.01 9.36
C ILE A 160 27.36 2.07 9.12
N PRO A 161 27.88 1.40 8.08
CA PRO A 161 29.29 1.49 7.74
C PRO A 161 29.76 2.94 7.58
N HIS A 162 30.91 3.29 8.17
CA HIS A 162 31.39 4.67 8.23
C HIS A 162 31.51 5.34 6.84
N ASN A 163 31.93 4.58 5.84
CA ASN A 163 32.01 5.03 4.45
C ASN A 163 30.65 5.25 3.75
N LYS A 164 29.55 4.82 4.35
CA LYS A 164 28.17 5.00 3.84
C LYS A 164 27.36 6.02 4.65
N LEU A 165 27.86 6.42 5.82
CA LEU A 165 27.13 7.27 6.75
C LEU A 165 26.77 8.64 6.15
N GLU A 166 27.69 9.27 5.41
CA GLU A 166 27.43 10.58 4.77
C GLU A 166 26.39 10.44 3.63
N THR A 167 26.40 9.35 2.88
CA THR A 167 25.39 9.07 1.86
C THR A 167 23.99 8.97 2.49
N VAL A 168 23.89 8.26 3.62
CA VAL A 168 22.62 8.12 4.37
C VAL A 168 22.16 9.47 4.91
N LYS A 169 23.07 10.27 5.50
CA LYS A 169 22.75 11.61 6.01
C LYS A 169 22.23 12.53 4.90
N THR A 170 22.88 12.52 3.74
CA THR A 170 22.48 13.33 2.58
C THR A 170 21.08 12.95 2.11
N ALA A 171 20.83 11.66 1.91
CA ALA A 171 19.52 11.17 1.46
C ALA A 171 18.38 11.48 2.43
N LEU A 172 18.65 11.44 3.74
CA LEU A 172 17.71 11.86 4.77
C LEU A 172 17.47 13.37 4.70
N SER A 173 18.54 14.16 4.60
CA SER A 173 18.48 15.63 4.56
C SER A 173 17.67 16.13 3.35
N GLU A 174 17.80 15.48 2.19
CA GLU A 174 17.01 15.78 0.98
C GLU A 174 15.50 15.59 1.20
N ARG A 175 15.13 14.75 2.18
CA ARG A 175 13.74 14.52 2.61
C ARG A 175 13.34 15.33 3.85
N GLY A 176 14.19 16.28 4.28
CA GLY A 176 13.93 17.10 5.47
C GLY A 176 14.07 16.34 6.80
N ILE A 177 14.72 15.15 6.79
CA ILE A 177 14.89 14.32 7.98
C ILE A 177 16.35 14.43 8.46
N SER A 178 16.56 14.79 9.74
CA SER A 178 17.90 14.74 10.33
C SER A 178 18.20 13.33 10.84
N LEU A 179 19.44 12.83 10.64
CA LEU A 179 19.83 11.54 11.20
C LEU A 179 19.64 11.51 12.72
N ALA A 180 19.91 12.62 13.42
CA ALA A 180 19.73 12.72 14.86
C ALA A 180 18.28 12.40 15.31
N ALA A 181 17.28 12.82 14.54
CA ALA A 181 15.88 12.57 14.85
C ALA A 181 15.48 11.09 14.73
N VAL A 182 16.15 10.34 13.86
CA VAL A 182 15.84 8.92 13.55
C VAL A 182 16.92 7.96 14.05
N ASN A 183 17.95 8.45 14.72
CA ASN A 183 19.17 7.69 15.05
C ASN A 183 18.93 6.45 15.93
N ARG A 184 17.81 6.39 16.64
CA ARG A 184 17.41 5.24 17.44
C ARG A 184 16.44 4.30 16.73
N MET A 185 15.99 4.62 15.52
CA MET A 185 15.12 3.73 14.75
C MET A 185 15.89 2.50 14.27
N GLN A 186 15.18 1.38 14.16
CA GLN A 186 15.70 0.20 13.45
C GLN A 186 15.93 0.54 11.97
N PRO A 187 17.00 0.01 11.31
CA PRO A 187 17.31 0.38 9.92
C PRO A 187 16.18 0.10 8.94
N TRP A 188 15.40 -0.96 9.14
CA TRP A 188 14.27 -1.30 8.27
C TRP A 188 13.15 -0.23 8.28
N MET A 189 12.95 0.45 9.41
CA MET A 189 12.02 1.58 9.49
C MET A 189 12.45 2.71 8.56
N LEU A 190 13.76 3.00 8.58
CA LEU A 190 14.35 4.03 7.73
C LEU A 190 14.27 3.64 6.25
N THR A 191 14.56 2.38 5.93
CA THR A 191 14.40 1.84 4.56
C THR A 191 12.97 2.03 4.07
N SER A 192 11.98 1.68 4.87
CA SER A 192 10.55 1.83 4.50
C SER A 192 10.18 3.30 4.23
N MET A 193 10.73 4.24 5.00
CA MET A 193 10.51 5.67 4.78
C MET A 193 11.17 6.17 3.49
N LEU A 194 12.38 5.70 3.18
CA LEU A 194 13.17 6.17 2.03
C LEU A 194 12.74 5.49 0.71
N ALA A 195 12.28 4.25 0.77
CA ALA A 195 11.83 3.51 -0.41
C ALA A 195 10.50 4.03 -0.96
N MET A 196 9.63 4.59 -0.12
CA MET A 196 8.29 4.99 -0.55
C MET A 196 8.35 6.18 -1.53
N PRO A 197 7.74 6.07 -2.72
CA PRO A 197 7.69 7.17 -3.70
C PRO A 197 6.96 8.40 -3.14
N ALA A 198 7.40 9.59 -3.54
CA ALA A 198 6.80 10.86 -3.11
C ALA A 198 5.31 10.96 -3.46
N CYS A 199 4.88 10.39 -4.58
CA CYS A 199 3.48 10.33 -5.00
C CYS A 199 2.60 9.52 -4.02
N GLU A 200 3.11 8.42 -3.46
CA GLU A 200 2.41 7.63 -2.45
C GLU A 200 2.23 8.43 -1.15
N PHE A 201 3.25 9.19 -0.73
CA PHE A 201 3.12 10.10 0.41
C PHE A 201 2.08 11.18 0.16
N ALA A 202 2.05 11.77 -1.05
CA ALA A 202 1.08 12.79 -1.40
C ALA A 202 -0.34 12.23 -1.37
N ARG A 203 -0.59 11.08 -2.00
CA ARG A 203 -1.90 10.42 -2.01
C ARG A 203 -2.36 10.03 -0.60
N LYS A 204 -1.46 9.48 0.22
CA LYS A 204 -1.78 9.17 1.64
C LYS A 204 -2.13 10.41 2.45
N LYS A 205 -1.43 11.52 2.24
CA LYS A 205 -1.74 12.80 2.89
C LYS A 205 -3.13 13.32 2.51
N GLU A 206 -3.60 12.99 1.31
CA GLU A 206 -4.96 13.29 0.83
C GLU A 206 -6.00 12.25 1.30
N GLY A 207 -5.60 11.26 2.10
CA GLY A 207 -6.49 10.26 2.68
C GLY A 207 -6.64 8.98 1.85
N ALA A 208 -5.80 8.78 0.82
CA ALA A 208 -5.83 7.53 0.08
C ALA A 208 -5.38 6.35 0.95
N ALA A 209 -6.19 5.29 0.97
CA ALA A 209 -5.91 4.03 1.64
C ALA A 209 -5.35 3.00 0.67
N PHE A 210 -4.54 2.06 1.14
CA PHE A 210 -4.17 0.86 0.40
C PHE A 210 -5.38 -0.01 0.15
N LEU A 211 -5.27 -0.90 -0.82
CA LEU A 211 -6.38 -1.78 -1.19
C LEU A 211 -6.91 -2.60 -0.01
N ASP A 212 -6.03 -3.15 0.83
CA ASP A 212 -6.42 -3.93 2.02
C ASP A 212 -7.26 -3.12 3.00
N ILE A 213 -6.80 -1.92 3.34
CA ILE A 213 -7.52 -1.00 4.23
C ILE A 213 -8.85 -0.61 3.61
N LYS A 214 -8.84 -0.24 2.31
CA LYS A 214 -10.05 0.12 1.59
C LYS A 214 -11.08 -1.01 1.61
N LEU A 215 -10.69 -2.25 1.33
CA LEU A 215 -11.57 -3.42 1.38
C LEU A 215 -12.15 -3.62 2.78
N ALA A 216 -11.35 -3.46 3.83
CA ALA A 216 -11.79 -3.61 5.21
C ALA A 216 -12.76 -2.48 5.63
N GLU A 217 -12.46 -1.23 5.29
CA GLU A 217 -13.32 -0.07 5.57
C GLU A 217 -14.66 -0.18 4.83
N ASP A 218 -14.63 -0.52 3.55
CA ASP A 218 -15.83 -0.72 2.73
C ASP A 218 -16.68 -1.90 3.27
N ALA A 219 -16.04 -2.99 3.70
CA ALA A 219 -16.72 -4.13 4.34
C ALA A 219 -17.38 -3.74 5.67
N LYS A 220 -16.67 -2.96 6.50
CA LYS A 220 -17.21 -2.42 7.76
C LYS A 220 -18.42 -1.53 7.51
N ALA A 221 -18.34 -0.65 6.52
CA ALA A 221 -19.47 0.21 6.14
C ALA A 221 -20.68 -0.57 5.62
N GLN A 222 -20.47 -1.74 5.00
CA GLN A 222 -21.51 -2.65 4.54
C GLN A 222 -22.04 -3.61 5.61
N GLY A 223 -21.50 -3.53 6.84
CA GLY A 223 -21.91 -4.42 7.95
C GLY A 223 -21.46 -5.86 7.82
N LYS A 224 -20.45 -6.15 6.98
CA LYS A 224 -19.85 -7.48 6.84
C LYS A 224 -18.99 -7.82 8.05
N GLN A 225 -18.78 -9.12 8.29
CA GLN A 225 -17.80 -9.56 9.27
C GLN A 225 -16.38 -9.28 8.76
N ILE A 226 -15.50 -8.86 9.66
CA ILE A 226 -14.09 -8.65 9.35
C ILE A 226 -13.24 -9.52 10.27
N ALA A 227 -12.18 -10.10 9.74
CA ALA A 227 -11.22 -10.90 10.51
C ALA A 227 -9.80 -10.65 10.01
N GLY A 228 -8.84 -10.67 10.94
CA GLY A 228 -7.40 -10.64 10.66
C GLY A 228 -6.79 -12.05 10.72
N LEU A 229 -5.77 -12.29 9.90
CA LEU A 229 -4.98 -13.52 9.94
C LEU A 229 -3.70 -13.36 10.77
N GLU A 230 -3.27 -12.14 11.03
CA GLU A 230 -2.09 -11.77 11.81
C GLU A 230 -2.39 -10.54 12.66
N THR A 231 -1.49 -10.22 13.58
CA THR A 231 -1.47 -8.94 14.29
C THR A 231 -0.42 -8.02 13.69
N ILE A 232 -0.51 -6.71 13.95
CA ILE A 232 0.57 -5.76 13.62
C ILE A 232 1.89 -6.21 14.25
N LYS A 233 1.82 -6.71 15.49
CA LYS A 233 2.99 -7.25 16.21
C LYS A 233 3.62 -8.45 15.48
N ASP A 234 2.81 -9.38 14.92
CA ASP A 234 3.32 -10.51 14.14
C ASP A 234 4.10 -10.00 12.92
N GLN A 235 3.55 -9.03 12.17
CA GLN A 235 4.16 -8.46 10.98
C GLN A 235 5.45 -7.70 11.27
N LEU A 236 5.44 -6.81 12.26
CA LEU A 236 6.63 -6.08 12.69
C LEU A 236 7.69 -7.01 13.27
N GLY A 237 7.26 -8.05 14.01
CA GLY A 237 8.15 -9.07 14.57
C GLY A 237 8.86 -9.89 13.49
N ALA A 238 8.16 -10.26 12.42
CA ALA A 238 8.75 -10.94 11.27
C ALA A 238 9.85 -10.07 10.64
N MET A 239 9.58 -8.79 10.39
CA MET A 239 10.57 -7.84 9.87
C MET A 239 11.75 -7.67 10.83
N ALA A 240 11.49 -7.39 12.11
CA ALA A 240 12.53 -7.19 13.12
C ALA A 240 13.38 -8.44 13.38
N SER A 241 12.90 -9.63 13.04
CA SER A 241 13.63 -10.90 13.19
C SER A 241 14.76 -11.10 12.19
N LEU A 242 14.78 -10.33 11.10
CA LEU A 242 15.87 -10.36 10.13
C LEU A 242 17.14 -9.74 10.74
N PRO A 243 18.34 -10.21 10.36
CA PRO A 243 19.59 -9.66 10.89
C PRO A 243 19.72 -8.15 10.65
N THR A 244 20.27 -7.41 11.60
CA THR A 244 20.53 -5.97 11.46
C THR A 244 21.34 -5.65 10.20
N GLN A 245 22.32 -6.51 9.86
CA GLN A 245 23.13 -6.35 8.64
C GLN A 245 22.26 -6.39 7.38
N PHE A 246 21.29 -7.31 7.30
CA PHE A 246 20.32 -7.38 6.20
C PHE A 246 19.58 -6.04 6.01
N HIS A 247 19.16 -5.43 7.10
CA HIS A 247 18.46 -4.14 7.07
C HIS A 247 19.37 -2.98 6.65
N ILE A 248 20.65 -3.03 7.04
CA ILE A 248 21.65 -2.03 6.63
C ILE A 248 21.93 -2.16 5.13
N ASP A 249 22.11 -3.38 4.64
CA ASP A 249 22.35 -3.66 3.22
C ASP A 249 21.15 -3.20 2.38
N GLY A 250 19.94 -3.53 2.78
CA GLY A 250 18.69 -3.07 2.14
C GLY A 250 18.54 -1.55 2.16
N LEU A 251 18.96 -0.87 3.23
CA LEU A 251 18.99 0.60 3.28
C LEU A 251 19.97 1.17 2.25
N ILE A 252 21.18 0.63 2.19
CA ILE A 252 22.23 1.08 1.25
C ILE A 252 21.80 0.81 -0.20
N GLU A 253 21.20 -0.35 -0.46
CA GLU A 253 20.65 -0.71 -1.76
C GLU A 253 19.55 0.26 -2.20
N THR A 254 18.59 0.54 -1.31
CA THR A 254 17.51 1.52 -1.54
C THR A 254 18.08 2.89 -1.94
N LEU A 255 19.12 3.35 -1.24
CA LEU A 255 19.77 4.61 -1.55
C LEU A 255 20.54 4.56 -2.88
N THR A 256 21.15 3.41 -3.22
CA THR A 256 21.88 3.20 -4.46
C THR A 256 20.95 3.17 -5.67
N LEU A 257 19.76 2.56 -5.52
CA LEU A 257 18.72 2.60 -6.55
C LEU A 257 18.25 4.03 -6.82
N GLY A 258 18.14 4.87 -5.79
CA GLY A 258 17.90 6.30 -5.92
C GLY A 258 16.78 6.65 -6.92
N SER A 259 17.17 7.30 -8.03
CA SER A 259 16.22 7.70 -9.09
C SER A 259 15.59 6.55 -9.88
N LYS A 260 16.07 5.30 -9.72
CA LYS A 260 15.45 4.10 -10.34
C LYS A 260 14.32 3.49 -9.51
N LEU A 261 14.16 3.91 -8.26
CA LEU A 261 13.06 3.40 -7.43
C LEU A 261 11.67 3.60 -8.06
N PRO A 262 11.34 4.75 -8.68
CA PRO A 262 10.08 4.91 -9.39
C PRO A 262 9.87 3.88 -10.50
N ASP A 263 10.93 3.50 -11.24
CA ASP A 263 10.86 2.50 -12.31
C ASP A 263 10.56 1.10 -11.75
N VAL A 264 11.17 0.76 -10.60
CA VAL A 264 10.90 -0.50 -9.89
C VAL A 264 9.43 -0.55 -9.45
N PHE A 265 8.91 0.51 -8.83
CA PHE A 265 7.51 0.58 -8.40
C PHE A 265 6.53 0.53 -9.56
N GLU A 266 6.82 1.26 -10.66
CA GLU A 266 6.00 1.20 -11.88
C GLU A 266 5.96 -0.22 -12.44
N THR A 267 7.13 -0.87 -12.55
CA THR A 267 7.22 -2.24 -13.06
C THR A 267 6.46 -3.23 -12.17
N MET A 268 6.59 -3.12 -10.85
CA MET A 268 5.84 -3.94 -9.90
C MET A 268 4.33 -3.72 -10.04
N THR A 269 3.90 -2.47 -10.24
CA THR A 269 2.49 -2.14 -10.47
C THR A 269 1.98 -2.76 -11.78
N VAL A 270 2.76 -2.69 -12.86
CA VAL A 270 2.42 -3.32 -14.14
C VAL A 270 2.31 -4.83 -14.00
N LEU A 271 3.29 -5.50 -13.38
CA LEU A 271 3.25 -6.94 -13.14
C LEU A 271 2.05 -7.34 -12.28
N TYR A 272 1.77 -6.59 -11.23
CA TYR A 272 0.60 -6.82 -10.37
C TYR A 272 -0.71 -6.73 -11.16
N THR A 273 -0.91 -5.65 -11.93
CA THR A 273 -2.14 -5.46 -12.72
C THR A 273 -2.32 -6.51 -13.82
N GLN A 274 -1.24 -7.12 -14.26
CA GLN A 274 -1.25 -8.27 -15.18
C GLN A 274 -1.41 -9.62 -14.48
N GLY A 275 -1.38 -9.63 -13.14
CA GLY A 275 -1.39 -10.87 -12.35
C GLY A 275 -0.12 -11.70 -12.48
N ASP A 276 0.99 -11.14 -12.96
CA ASP A 276 2.27 -11.84 -13.15
C ASP A 276 3.13 -11.76 -11.89
N ILE A 277 2.62 -12.30 -10.79
CA ILE A 277 3.21 -12.17 -9.46
C ILE A 277 4.51 -12.97 -9.34
N GLY A 278 4.60 -14.12 -10.03
CA GLY A 278 5.83 -14.91 -10.07
C GLY A 278 7.04 -14.18 -10.64
N MET A 279 6.83 -13.10 -11.41
CA MET A 279 7.89 -12.28 -11.98
C MET A 279 8.51 -11.27 -11.01
N ILE A 280 7.83 -10.96 -9.89
CA ILE A 280 8.25 -9.88 -8.97
C ILE A 280 9.60 -10.20 -8.32
N PHE A 281 9.78 -11.40 -7.77
CA PHE A 281 11.04 -11.77 -7.15
C PHE A 281 12.22 -11.87 -8.12
N PRO A 282 12.09 -12.51 -9.30
CA PRO A 282 13.13 -12.44 -10.34
C PRO A 282 13.52 -11.01 -10.72
N LEU A 283 12.53 -10.12 -10.90
CA LEU A 283 12.78 -8.71 -11.18
C LEU A 283 13.59 -8.05 -10.06
N MET A 284 13.16 -8.17 -8.81
CA MET A 284 13.82 -7.52 -7.66
C MET A 284 15.30 -7.94 -7.57
N ARG A 285 15.60 -9.24 -7.72
CA ARG A 285 16.99 -9.71 -7.77
C ARG A 285 17.77 -9.14 -8.95
N SER A 286 17.11 -8.93 -10.09
CA SER A 286 17.76 -8.45 -11.31
C SER A 286 18.15 -6.98 -11.27
N VAL A 287 17.49 -6.18 -10.43
CA VAL A 287 17.76 -4.73 -10.28
C VAL A 287 18.67 -4.43 -9.11
N SER A 288 18.93 -5.41 -8.23
CA SER A 288 19.88 -5.28 -7.13
C SER A 288 21.31 -5.05 -7.66
N PRO A 289 22.05 -4.04 -7.14
CA PRO A 289 23.37 -3.67 -7.64
C PRO A 289 24.45 -4.75 -7.48
N ASP A 290 24.32 -5.59 -6.46
CA ASP A 290 25.38 -6.51 -6.00
C ASP A 290 25.06 -8.01 -6.25
N GLY A 291 24.24 -8.33 -7.20
CA GLY A 291 23.82 -9.61 -7.78
C GLY A 291 24.26 -10.99 -7.20
N THR A 292 25.26 -11.05 -6.34
CA THR A 292 25.89 -12.30 -5.86
C THR A 292 25.79 -12.54 -4.35
N GLU A 293 25.74 -11.53 -3.51
CA GLU A 293 25.53 -11.71 -2.05
C GLU A 293 24.06 -11.76 -1.65
N SER A 294 23.17 -11.36 -2.58
CA SER A 294 21.73 -11.28 -2.36
C SER A 294 21.02 -12.64 -2.19
N GLY A 295 21.61 -13.75 -2.65
CA GLY A 295 20.94 -15.03 -2.69
C GLY A 295 20.57 -15.61 -1.29
N GLN A 296 21.50 -15.58 -0.33
CA GLN A 296 21.25 -16.09 1.04
C GLN A 296 20.34 -15.13 1.82
N ASN A 297 20.62 -13.83 1.74
CA ASN A 297 19.82 -12.79 2.37
C ASN A 297 18.38 -12.80 1.84
N TYR A 298 18.24 -13.11 0.55
CA TYR A 298 16.93 -13.17 -0.10
C TYR A 298 16.11 -14.39 0.34
N ALA A 299 16.75 -15.56 0.47
CA ALA A 299 16.10 -16.78 0.96
C ALA A 299 15.64 -16.63 2.42
N GLU A 300 16.42 -15.96 3.27
CA GLU A 300 16.01 -15.66 4.65
C GLU A 300 14.84 -14.67 4.70
N PHE A 301 14.87 -13.64 3.85
CA PHE A 301 13.75 -12.72 3.70
C PHE A 301 12.48 -13.45 3.26
N GLU A 302 12.56 -14.27 2.20
CA GLU A 302 11.43 -15.04 1.70
C GLU A 302 10.87 -15.98 2.77
N GLU A 303 11.75 -16.67 3.51
CA GLU A 303 11.33 -17.55 4.59
C GLU A 303 10.60 -16.81 5.71
N LYS A 304 11.14 -15.68 6.20
CA LYS A 304 10.58 -14.96 7.34
C LYS A 304 9.39 -14.08 6.97
N MET A 305 9.49 -13.40 5.83
CA MET A 305 8.47 -12.42 5.44
C MET A 305 7.32 -13.01 4.64
N VAL A 306 7.52 -14.18 4.03
CA VAL A 306 6.50 -14.82 3.20
C VAL A 306 6.14 -16.21 3.73
N ASN A 307 7.07 -17.17 3.71
CA ASN A 307 6.74 -18.57 3.92
C ASN A 307 6.27 -18.88 5.36
N ALA A 308 6.97 -18.37 6.38
CA ALA A 308 6.56 -18.56 7.79
C ALA A 308 5.20 -17.91 8.08
N ARG A 309 4.97 -16.73 7.52
CA ARG A 309 3.68 -16.03 7.64
C ARG A 309 2.58 -16.79 6.88
N ASN A 310 2.86 -17.30 5.68
CA ASN A 310 1.92 -18.12 4.92
C ASN A 310 1.43 -19.32 5.71
N ARG A 311 2.34 -20.04 6.40
CA ARG A 311 1.93 -21.17 7.24
C ARG A 311 0.97 -20.75 8.36
N THR A 312 1.25 -19.63 9.02
CA THR A 312 0.38 -19.07 10.06
C THR A 312 -0.96 -18.62 9.50
N MET A 313 -0.94 -17.85 8.41
CA MET A 313 -2.16 -17.35 7.76
C MET A 313 -3.03 -18.50 7.22
N ALA A 314 -2.42 -19.52 6.61
CA ALA A 314 -3.17 -20.68 6.16
C ALA A 314 -3.92 -21.35 7.31
N GLU A 315 -3.25 -21.63 8.44
CA GLU A 315 -3.90 -22.25 9.62
C GLU A 315 -5.04 -21.39 10.17
N ARG A 316 -4.83 -20.07 10.28
CA ARG A 316 -5.84 -19.15 10.80
C ARG A 316 -7.02 -18.93 9.83
N ALA A 317 -6.81 -19.16 8.54
CA ALA A 317 -7.86 -19.08 7.51
C ALA A 317 -8.79 -20.30 7.52
N LEU A 318 -8.33 -21.50 7.91
CA LEU A 318 -9.12 -22.75 7.83
C LEU A 318 -10.50 -22.63 8.48
N PRO A 319 -10.66 -22.19 9.75
CA PRO A 319 -11.97 -22.13 10.40
C PRO A 319 -12.91 -21.10 9.75
N ILE A 320 -12.38 -20.14 8.99
CA ILE A 320 -13.17 -19.14 8.26
C ILE A 320 -13.62 -19.75 6.93
N ILE A 321 -12.69 -20.35 6.18
CA ILE A 321 -12.98 -21.02 4.90
C ILE A 321 -14.01 -22.15 5.11
N ASP A 322 -13.91 -22.88 6.21
CA ASP A 322 -14.83 -23.97 6.53
C ASP A 322 -16.28 -23.51 6.79
N LYS A 323 -16.48 -22.26 7.15
CA LYS A 323 -17.82 -21.65 7.19
C LYS A 323 -18.33 -21.25 5.80
N GLY A 324 -17.41 -21.06 4.85
CA GLY A 324 -17.69 -20.64 3.48
C GLY A 324 -17.98 -19.15 3.33
N ASN A 325 -18.05 -18.71 2.08
CA ASN A 325 -18.41 -17.36 1.66
C ASN A 325 -17.52 -16.25 2.24
N ALA A 326 -16.23 -16.51 2.34
CA ALA A 326 -15.24 -15.52 2.73
C ALA A 326 -14.49 -14.95 1.51
N PHE A 327 -14.15 -13.67 1.56
CA PHE A 327 -13.20 -13.02 0.66
C PHE A 327 -11.94 -12.70 1.46
N ILE A 328 -10.84 -13.39 1.15
CA ILE A 328 -9.57 -13.34 1.87
C ILE A 328 -8.60 -12.52 1.04
N ALA A 329 -8.24 -11.33 1.50
CA ALA A 329 -7.33 -10.40 0.84
C ALA A 329 -6.00 -10.36 1.60
N VAL A 330 -4.92 -10.75 0.93
CA VAL A 330 -3.56 -10.75 1.47
C VAL A 330 -2.59 -10.24 0.41
N GLY A 331 -1.41 -9.77 0.80
CA GLY A 331 -0.40 -9.32 -0.16
C GLY A 331 -0.14 -10.38 -1.24
N ALA A 332 -0.10 -9.96 -2.50
CA ALA A 332 -0.04 -10.86 -3.65
C ALA A 332 1.16 -11.83 -3.62
N LEU A 333 2.27 -11.43 -2.98
CA LEU A 333 3.45 -12.29 -2.81
C LEU A 333 3.20 -13.50 -1.88
N HIS A 334 2.11 -13.50 -1.13
CA HIS A 334 1.69 -14.65 -0.32
C HIS A 334 0.97 -15.75 -1.14
N LEU A 335 0.60 -15.49 -2.40
CA LEU A 335 -0.16 -16.45 -3.21
C LEU A 335 0.72 -17.54 -3.87
N PRO A 336 1.83 -17.19 -4.59
CA PRO A 336 2.59 -18.12 -5.40
C PRO A 336 3.57 -18.97 -4.58
N GLY A 337 4.10 -19.99 -5.24
CA GLY A 337 5.14 -20.88 -4.71
C GLY A 337 4.59 -22.11 -4.03
N GLU A 338 5.49 -23.05 -3.75
CA GLU A 338 5.16 -24.30 -3.04
C GLU A 338 4.67 -24.04 -1.61
N GLN A 339 5.16 -22.98 -0.98
CA GLN A 339 4.74 -22.51 0.33
C GLN A 339 3.79 -21.29 0.26
N GLY A 340 3.29 -20.98 -0.94
CA GLY A 340 2.25 -19.96 -1.12
C GLY A 340 0.90 -20.45 -0.61
N LEU A 341 0.03 -19.52 -0.24
CA LEU A 341 -1.29 -19.83 0.33
C LEU A 341 -2.13 -20.71 -0.61
N VAL A 342 -2.01 -20.53 -1.93
CA VAL A 342 -2.71 -21.37 -2.90
C VAL A 342 -2.28 -22.84 -2.75
N SER A 343 -0.98 -23.12 -2.65
CA SER A 343 -0.45 -24.48 -2.49
C SER A 343 -0.77 -25.04 -1.10
N LEU A 344 -0.62 -24.24 -0.05
CA LEU A 344 -0.90 -24.66 1.33
C LEU A 344 -2.37 -25.04 1.52
N LEU A 345 -3.31 -24.26 0.99
CA LEU A 345 -4.73 -24.57 1.08
C LEU A 345 -5.09 -25.79 0.22
N LYS A 346 -4.50 -25.96 -0.97
CA LYS A 346 -4.64 -27.22 -1.75
C LYS A 346 -4.20 -28.44 -0.94
N SER A 347 -3.08 -28.35 -0.24
CA SER A 347 -2.57 -29.45 0.61
C SER A 347 -3.48 -29.79 1.80
N ARG A 348 -4.37 -28.87 2.21
CA ARG A 348 -5.40 -29.06 3.24
C ARG A 348 -6.71 -29.63 2.68
N GLY A 349 -6.74 -29.99 1.40
CA GLY A 349 -7.88 -30.66 0.76
C GLY A 349 -8.92 -29.73 0.14
N TYR A 350 -8.63 -28.43 0.01
CA TYR A 350 -9.49 -27.52 -0.75
C TYR A 350 -9.21 -27.62 -2.25
N THR A 351 -10.26 -27.52 -3.06
CA THR A 351 -10.12 -27.32 -4.49
C THR A 351 -9.91 -25.82 -4.75
N ILE A 352 -8.80 -25.48 -5.39
CA ILE A 352 -8.47 -24.07 -5.64
C ILE A 352 -8.21 -23.87 -7.12
N THR A 353 -8.98 -22.97 -7.74
CA THR A 353 -8.91 -22.61 -9.16
C THR A 353 -8.67 -21.13 -9.34
N ALA A 354 -7.82 -20.76 -10.30
CA ALA A 354 -7.63 -19.37 -10.67
C ALA A 354 -8.91 -18.84 -11.35
N GLU A 355 -9.34 -17.64 -10.97
CA GLU A 355 -10.42 -16.89 -11.62
C GLU A 355 -9.82 -15.68 -12.36
N GLN A 356 -10.43 -15.30 -13.51
CA GLN A 356 -9.93 -14.20 -14.34
C GLN A 356 -10.79 -12.94 -14.17
#